data_498184f7501c48aa54b1e7cecc58d2e0
#
_entry.id   498184f7501c48aa54b1e7cecc58d2e0
#
_cell.length_a   1.000
_cell.length_b   1.000
_cell.length_c   1.000
_cell.angle_alpha   90.00
_cell.angle_beta   90.00
_cell.angle_gamma   90.00
#
_symmetry.space_group_name_H-M   'P 1'
#
loop_
_entity.id
_entity.type
_entity.pdbx_description
1 polymer ?
#
loop_
_entity_poly.entity_id
_entity_poly.type
_entity_poly.pdbx_seq_one_letter_code
_entity_poly.pdbx_strand_id
1 'polypeptide(L)'
;MKKTSYFLLLFLILTSLSGCKDSFAWQDRVPQGYQSITYIKNHGTHALTMNTTETTHTDSLLIIKAGSDPSRKPSLRLRALTQAEVDSTYGSQQGGEYTIIPDTTFSLADGGQLTFGANQEGSVMPVSFKPASIFKLMK
;
A
#
# COMPACT_ATOMS: atom_id res chain seq x y z
N MET A 1 -28.22 45.37 -43.05
CA MET A 1 -26.93 45.34 -42.33
C MET A 1 -27.01 44.80 -40.89
N LYS A 2 -28.15 44.65 -40.22
CA LYS A 2 -28.24 44.11 -38.84
C LYS A 2 -28.21 42.59 -38.75
N LYS A 3 -28.62 41.84 -39.76
CA LYS A 3 -28.67 40.36 -39.74
C LYS A 3 -27.30 39.68 -39.82
N THR A 4 -26.35 40.28 -40.53
CA THR A 4 -24.97 39.77 -40.65
C THR A 4 -24.18 39.87 -39.33
N SER A 5 -24.49 40.90 -38.52
CA SER A 5 -23.81 41.10 -37.23
C SER A 5 -24.18 40.02 -36.22
N TYR A 6 -25.41 39.53 -36.20
CA TYR A 6 -25.84 38.43 -35.31
C TYR A 6 -25.23 37.08 -35.70
N PHE A 7 -25.02 36.87 -37.01
CA PHE A 7 -24.42 35.64 -37.51
C PHE A 7 -22.93 35.55 -37.11
N LEU A 8 -22.24 36.69 -37.15
CA LEU A 8 -20.85 36.80 -36.76
C LEU A 8 -20.68 36.59 -35.23
N LEU A 9 -21.60 37.15 -34.44
CA LEU A 9 -21.62 37.02 -33.00
C LEU A 9 -21.91 35.54 -32.56
N LEU A 10 -22.87 34.91 -33.26
CA LEU A 10 -23.20 33.48 -32.99
C LEU A 10 -22.04 32.57 -33.34
N PHE A 11 -21.30 32.85 -34.44
CA PHE A 11 -20.13 32.07 -34.84
C PHE A 11 -18.97 32.20 -33.82
N LEU A 12 -18.80 33.43 -33.27
CA LEU A 12 -17.77 33.67 -32.25
C LEU A 12 -18.07 32.94 -30.94
N ILE A 13 -19.35 32.79 -30.57
CA ILE A 13 -19.76 32.07 -29.37
C ILE A 13 -19.58 30.54 -29.55
N LEU A 14 -19.86 30.01 -30.74
CA LEU A 14 -19.67 28.58 -31.04
C LEU A 14 -18.20 28.17 -31.04
N THR A 15 -17.29 29.04 -31.45
CA THR A 15 -15.85 28.75 -31.43
C THR A 15 -15.25 28.78 -30.03
N SER A 16 -15.86 29.53 -29.10
CA SER A 16 -15.41 29.57 -27.70
C SER A 16 -15.82 28.31 -26.88
N LEU A 17 -16.77 27.51 -27.38
CA LEU A 17 -17.20 26.26 -26.73
C LEU A 17 -16.36 25.04 -27.12
N SER A 18 -15.41 25.18 -28.05
CA SER A 18 -14.43 24.14 -28.34
C SER A 18 -13.19 24.21 -27.40
N GLY A 19 -13.35 24.94 -26.28
CA GLY A 19 -12.34 25.06 -25.26
C GLY A 19 -12.11 23.74 -24.56
N CYS A 20 -10.87 23.31 -24.65
CA CYS A 20 -10.24 22.35 -23.77
C CYS A 20 -10.91 20.97 -23.65
N LYS A 21 -10.84 20.19 -24.70
CA LYS A 21 -10.48 18.80 -24.47
C LYS A 21 -9.02 18.81 -24.01
N ASP A 22 -8.81 19.11 -22.75
CA ASP A 22 -7.56 18.76 -22.11
C ASP A 22 -7.47 17.24 -22.10
N SER A 23 -6.93 16.70 -23.16
CA SER A 23 -6.35 15.37 -23.19
C SER A 23 -5.08 15.35 -22.34
N PHE A 24 -5.12 16.10 -21.25
CA PHE A 24 -4.04 16.19 -20.31
C PHE A 24 -4.24 15.05 -19.32
N ALA A 25 -3.85 13.85 -19.74
CA ALA A 25 -3.67 12.75 -18.82
C ALA A 25 -2.51 13.15 -17.90
N TRP A 26 -2.82 13.86 -16.80
CA TRP A 26 -1.84 14.21 -15.77
C TRP A 26 -1.10 12.96 -15.27
N GLN A 27 -1.71 11.79 -15.42
CA GLN A 27 -1.13 10.47 -15.17
C GLN A 27 0.14 10.22 -16.00
N ASP A 28 0.22 10.74 -17.22
CA ASP A 28 1.40 10.58 -18.09
C ASP A 28 2.62 11.39 -17.60
N ARG A 29 2.38 12.37 -16.72
CA ARG A 29 3.45 13.18 -16.10
C ARG A 29 3.95 12.62 -14.78
N VAL A 30 3.21 11.70 -14.18
CA VAL A 30 3.63 11.07 -12.95
C VAL A 30 4.60 9.94 -13.30
N PRO A 31 5.85 9.96 -12.80
CA PRO A 31 6.78 8.87 -13.02
C PRO A 31 6.16 7.52 -12.66
N GLN A 32 6.44 6.49 -13.43
CA GLN A 32 5.80 5.17 -13.29
C GLN A 32 5.86 4.62 -11.86
N GLY A 33 6.94 4.91 -11.13
CA GLY A 33 7.11 4.49 -9.74
C GLY A 33 6.08 5.08 -8.77
N TYR A 34 5.44 6.20 -9.12
CA TYR A 34 4.43 6.85 -8.27
C TYR A 34 2.99 6.63 -8.77
N GLN A 35 2.81 5.96 -9.89
CA GLN A 35 1.48 5.66 -10.43
C GLN A 35 0.76 4.59 -9.61
N SER A 36 1.52 3.73 -8.91
CA SER A 36 0.96 2.77 -7.96
C SER A 36 1.93 2.58 -6.81
N ILE A 37 1.49 2.91 -5.62
CA ILE A 37 2.25 2.81 -4.37
C ILE A 37 1.50 1.86 -3.44
N THR A 38 2.23 0.96 -2.79
CA THR A 38 1.66 0.08 -1.78
C THR A 38 2.35 0.29 -0.44
N TYR A 39 1.58 0.29 0.64
CA TYR A 39 2.10 0.46 2.00
C TYR A 39 1.23 -0.27 3.03
N ILE A 40 1.81 -0.57 4.19
CA ILE A 40 1.08 -1.11 5.34
C ILE A 40 0.38 0.07 6.03
N LYS A 41 -0.95 0.01 6.17
CA LYS A 41 -1.75 1.11 6.71
C LYS A 41 -1.38 1.47 8.15
N ASN A 42 -1.28 0.48 8.99
CA ASN A 42 -0.96 0.65 10.41
C ASN A 42 0.52 0.30 10.63
N HIS A 43 1.42 1.12 10.09
CA HIS A 43 2.85 0.99 10.36
C HIS A 43 3.19 1.50 11.76
N GLY A 44 4.26 1.01 12.34
CA GLY A 44 4.72 1.36 13.69
C GLY A 44 4.71 0.16 14.64
N THR A 45 4.83 0.44 15.93
CA THR A 45 4.84 -0.60 16.97
C THR A 45 3.43 -1.01 17.32
N HIS A 46 3.13 -2.30 17.20
CA HIS A 46 1.86 -2.90 17.60
C HIS A 46 2.10 -3.91 18.73
N ALA A 47 1.40 -3.72 19.84
CA ALA A 47 1.38 -4.70 20.92
C ALA A 47 0.38 -5.82 20.56
N LEU A 48 0.85 -7.07 20.53
CA LEU A 48 0.03 -8.26 20.38
C LEU A 48 -0.12 -8.95 21.74
N THR A 49 -1.36 -9.24 22.10
CA THR A 49 -1.64 -10.06 23.27
C THR A 49 -1.99 -11.46 22.81
N MET A 50 -1.20 -12.44 23.20
CA MET A 50 -1.39 -13.84 22.82
C MET A 50 -1.55 -14.70 24.07
N ASN A 51 -2.43 -15.71 24.01
CA ASN A 51 -2.58 -16.68 25.07
C ASN A 51 -1.57 -17.81 24.87
N THR A 52 -0.83 -18.17 25.91
CA THR A 52 0.17 -19.25 25.87
C THR A 52 -0.42 -20.63 25.58
N THR A 53 -1.72 -20.81 25.81
CA THR A 53 -2.44 -22.07 25.55
C THR A 53 -2.97 -22.17 24.13
N GLU A 54 -2.95 -21.06 23.37
CA GLU A 54 -3.38 -21.07 21.96
C GLU A 54 -2.34 -21.78 21.08
N THR A 55 -2.82 -22.64 20.20
CA THR A 55 -1.96 -23.30 19.20
C THR A 55 -1.50 -22.31 18.15
N THR A 56 -2.41 -21.43 17.73
CA THR A 56 -2.17 -20.43 16.70
C THR A 56 -2.94 -19.15 17.05
N HIS A 57 -2.26 -18.04 17.00
CA HIS A 57 -2.84 -16.71 17.08
C HIS A 57 -2.77 -16.04 15.71
N THR A 58 -3.86 -15.51 15.20
CA THR A 58 -3.89 -14.84 13.90
C THR A 58 -4.18 -13.37 14.05
N ASP A 59 -3.33 -12.55 13.46
CA ASP A 59 -3.52 -11.12 13.27
C ASP A 59 -3.49 -10.80 11.77
N SER A 60 -3.69 -9.55 11.39
CA SER A 60 -3.75 -9.16 10.00
C SER A 60 -3.07 -7.83 9.73
N LEU A 61 -2.38 -7.77 8.60
CA LEU A 61 -1.81 -6.55 8.05
C LEU A 61 -2.74 -6.00 6.98
N LEU A 62 -3.15 -4.74 7.11
CA LEU A 62 -3.90 -4.05 6.08
C LEU A 62 -2.92 -3.35 5.14
N ILE A 63 -2.88 -3.80 3.89
CA ILE A 63 -2.04 -3.23 2.84
C ILE A 63 -2.93 -2.36 1.95
N ILE A 64 -2.51 -1.12 1.76
CA ILE A 64 -3.21 -0.14 0.93
C ILE A 64 -2.45 0.04 -0.38
N LYS A 65 -3.20 0.08 -1.47
CA LYS A 65 -2.75 0.54 -2.77
C LYS A 65 -3.23 1.97 -2.96
N ALA A 66 -2.31 2.85 -3.28
CA ALA A 66 -2.55 4.24 -3.64
C ALA A 66 -1.78 4.59 -4.92
N GLY A 67 -1.96 5.81 -5.40
CA GLY A 67 -1.27 6.30 -6.60
C GLY A 67 -2.24 6.92 -7.59
N SER A 68 -1.70 7.39 -8.69
CA SER A 68 -2.45 8.11 -9.72
C SER A 68 -3.21 7.20 -10.68
N ASP A 69 -2.86 5.91 -10.72
CA ASP A 69 -3.50 4.95 -11.61
C ASP A 69 -4.12 3.80 -10.80
N PRO A 70 -5.42 3.88 -10.47
CA PRO A 70 -6.13 2.87 -9.70
C PRO A 70 -6.30 1.55 -10.47
N SER A 71 -6.19 1.56 -11.80
CA SER A 71 -6.37 0.38 -12.63
C SER A 71 -5.20 -0.60 -12.55
N ARG A 72 -4.03 -0.17 -12.11
CA ARG A 72 -2.85 -1.02 -11.96
C ARG A 72 -3.08 -2.15 -10.98
N LYS A 73 -2.46 -3.28 -11.30
CA LYS A 73 -2.53 -4.53 -10.52
C LYS A 73 -1.13 -4.87 -9.99
N PRO A 74 -0.59 -4.11 -9.02
CA PRO A 74 0.72 -4.42 -8.47
C PRO A 74 0.69 -5.78 -7.75
N SER A 75 1.78 -6.52 -7.91
CA SER A 75 2.07 -7.70 -7.11
C SER A 75 3.24 -7.38 -6.20
N LEU A 76 3.13 -7.80 -4.95
CA LEU A 76 4.15 -7.57 -3.93
C LEU A 76 4.38 -8.83 -3.10
N ARG A 77 5.52 -8.89 -2.45
CA ARG A 77 5.83 -9.93 -1.50
C ARG A 77 6.28 -9.31 -0.18
N LEU A 78 5.56 -9.64 0.89
CA LEU A 78 5.96 -9.28 2.25
C LEU A 78 6.91 -10.34 2.78
N ARG A 79 7.90 -9.91 3.56
CA ARG A 79 8.78 -10.78 4.33
C ARG A 79 9.15 -10.10 5.65
N ALA A 80 9.54 -10.88 6.63
CA ALA A 80 10.20 -10.33 7.79
C ALA A 80 11.58 -9.76 7.41
N LEU A 81 12.02 -8.76 8.14
CA LEU A 81 13.39 -8.26 8.06
C LEU A 81 14.33 -9.25 8.74
N THR A 82 15.56 -9.32 8.30
CA THR A 82 16.64 -10.02 9.00
C THR A 82 17.11 -9.19 10.20
N GLN A 83 17.78 -9.81 11.18
CA GLN A 83 18.32 -9.08 12.33
C GLN A 83 19.27 -7.95 11.87
N ALA A 84 20.13 -8.22 10.91
CA ALA A 84 21.04 -7.21 10.37
C ALA A 84 20.32 -6.00 9.75
N GLU A 85 19.20 -6.22 9.06
CA GLU A 85 18.36 -5.15 8.51
C GLU A 85 17.66 -4.36 9.62
N VAL A 86 17.18 -5.04 10.66
CA VAL A 86 16.58 -4.39 11.84
C VAL A 86 17.62 -3.53 12.56
N ASP A 87 18.80 -4.07 12.84
CA ASP A 87 19.89 -3.35 13.53
C ASP A 87 20.34 -2.13 12.73
N SER A 88 20.47 -2.25 11.42
CA SER A 88 20.88 -1.14 10.56
C SER A 88 19.83 -0.04 10.44
N THR A 89 18.54 -0.40 10.50
CA THR A 89 17.44 0.55 10.27
C THR A 89 16.95 1.19 11.57
N TYR A 90 16.89 0.42 12.66
CA TYR A 90 16.25 0.83 13.91
C TYR A 90 17.21 0.86 15.10
N GLY A 91 18.36 0.18 15.04
CA GLY A 91 19.28 0.04 16.17
C GLY A 91 19.85 1.34 16.72
N SER A 92 19.98 2.37 15.87
CA SER A 92 20.52 3.67 16.28
C SER A 92 19.47 4.72 16.66
N GLN A 93 18.20 4.51 16.30
CA GLN A 93 17.19 5.58 16.37
C GLN A 93 16.22 5.48 17.56
N GLN A 94 16.05 4.30 18.17
CA GLN A 94 15.02 4.09 19.17
C GLN A 94 15.50 3.56 20.54
N GLY A 95 16.80 3.45 20.75
CA GLY A 95 17.36 3.08 22.08
C GLY A 95 16.92 1.70 22.59
N GLY A 96 16.36 0.84 21.75
CA GLY A 96 15.92 -0.49 22.09
C GLY A 96 16.54 -1.54 21.18
N GLU A 97 16.97 -2.64 21.76
CA GLU A 97 17.36 -3.82 21.01
C GLU A 97 16.09 -4.54 20.54
N TYR A 98 15.85 -4.52 19.25
CA TYR A 98 14.80 -5.35 18.64
C TYR A 98 15.39 -6.72 18.31
N THR A 99 14.80 -7.77 18.86
CA THR A 99 15.12 -9.15 18.50
C THR A 99 14.05 -9.69 17.59
N ILE A 100 14.43 -10.18 16.42
CA ILE A 100 13.48 -10.84 15.53
C ILE A 100 13.16 -12.24 16.04
N ILE A 101 11.90 -12.63 15.89
CA ILE A 101 11.46 -13.99 16.16
C ILE A 101 11.79 -14.88 14.95
N PRO A 102 12.20 -16.15 15.16
CA PRO A 102 12.50 -17.07 14.07
C PRO A 102 11.30 -17.29 13.13
N ASP A 103 11.57 -17.46 11.85
CA ASP A 103 10.55 -17.73 10.81
C ASP A 103 9.68 -18.95 11.07
N THR A 104 10.15 -19.86 11.94
CA THR A 104 9.39 -21.04 12.37
C THR A 104 8.25 -20.72 13.34
N THR A 105 8.23 -19.52 13.92
CA THR A 105 7.26 -19.08 14.93
C THR A 105 6.08 -18.31 14.37
N PHE A 106 6.16 -17.89 13.12
CA PHE A 106 5.06 -17.21 12.43
C PHE A 106 4.99 -17.63 10.96
N SER A 107 3.89 -17.30 10.30
CA SER A 107 3.73 -17.49 8.86
C SER A 107 2.85 -16.38 8.27
N LEU A 108 3.18 -15.99 7.06
CA LEU A 108 2.34 -15.08 6.24
C LEU A 108 1.47 -15.94 5.31
N ALA A 109 0.22 -15.55 5.13
CA ALA A 109 -0.64 -16.21 4.16
C ALA A 109 0.00 -16.16 2.77
N ASP A 110 -0.18 -17.19 1.97
CA ASP A 110 0.36 -17.34 0.61
C ASP A 110 1.88 -17.06 0.50
N GLY A 111 2.65 -17.35 1.57
CA GLY A 111 4.09 -17.05 1.62
C GLY A 111 4.41 -15.56 1.52
N GLY A 112 3.48 -14.71 1.92
CA GLY A 112 3.59 -13.25 1.87
C GLY A 112 3.32 -12.64 0.49
N GLN A 113 2.86 -13.42 -0.49
CA GLN A 113 2.50 -12.89 -1.81
C GLN A 113 1.11 -12.24 -1.78
N LEU A 114 0.99 -11.11 -2.44
CA LEU A 114 -0.26 -10.38 -2.59
C LEU A 114 -0.30 -9.71 -3.95
N THR A 115 -1.44 -9.86 -4.64
CA THR A 115 -1.70 -9.18 -5.92
C THR A 115 -2.99 -8.39 -5.81
N PHE A 116 -2.93 -7.12 -6.15
CA PHE A 116 -4.11 -6.26 -6.18
C PHE A 116 -4.88 -6.43 -7.49
N GLY A 117 -6.20 -6.43 -7.38
CA GLY A 117 -7.08 -6.25 -8.52
C GLY A 117 -7.09 -4.81 -9.06
N ALA A 118 -7.65 -4.62 -10.26
CA ALA A 118 -7.94 -3.28 -10.77
C ALA A 118 -8.93 -2.58 -9.82
N ASN A 119 -8.67 -1.29 -9.52
CA ASN A 119 -9.51 -0.46 -8.65
C ASN A 119 -9.67 -1.01 -7.20
N GLN A 120 -8.86 -1.99 -6.81
CA GLN A 120 -8.80 -2.46 -5.44
C GLN A 120 -7.87 -1.57 -4.63
N GLU A 121 -8.38 -0.93 -3.58
CA GLU A 121 -7.63 0.04 -2.77
C GLU A 121 -6.95 -0.59 -1.55
N GLY A 122 -7.47 -1.70 -1.05
CA GLY A 122 -6.95 -2.38 0.13
C GLY A 122 -7.01 -3.90 0.04
N SER A 123 -6.11 -4.55 0.75
CA SER A 123 -6.10 -5.99 0.92
C SER A 123 -5.57 -6.36 2.30
N VAL A 124 -6.04 -7.47 2.83
CA VAL A 124 -5.64 -7.98 4.15
C VAL A 124 -4.72 -9.16 3.96
N MET A 125 -3.56 -9.13 4.65
CA MET A 125 -2.61 -10.23 4.73
C MET A 125 -2.67 -10.84 6.13
N PRO A 126 -3.23 -12.04 6.31
CA PRO A 126 -3.21 -12.75 7.58
C PRO A 126 -1.78 -13.13 7.99
N VAL A 127 -1.48 -12.95 9.26
CA VAL A 127 -0.22 -13.36 9.89
C VAL A 127 -0.56 -14.31 11.04
N SER A 128 -0.12 -15.52 10.96
CA SER A 128 -0.35 -16.53 11.98
C SER A 128 0.90 -16.73 12.83
N PHE A 129 0.76 -16.65 14.13
CA PHE A 129 1.81 -16.83 15.13
C PHE A 129 1.61 -18.14 15.88
N LYS A 130 2.71 -18.73 16.36
CA LYS A 130 2.72 -19.90 17.25
C LYS A 130 3.11 -19.48 18.67
N PRO A 131 2.15 -19.11 19.54
CA PRO A 131 2.45 -18.51 20.84
C PRO A 131 3.39 -19.38 21.70
N ALA A 132 3.12 -20.68 21.79
CA ALA A 132 3.94 -21.60 22.59
C ALA A 132 5.43 -21.63 22.15
N SER A 133 5.71 -21.42 20.84
CA SER A 133 7.08 -21.36 20.33
C SER A 133 7.73 -20.02 20.66
N ILE A 134 7.00 -18.92 20.57
CA ILE A 134 7.49 -17.58 20.91
C ILE A 134 7.83 -17.51 22.41
N PHE A 135 6.96 -17.98 23.29
CA PHE A 135 7.20 -17.95 24.74
C PHE A 135 8.38 -18.81 25.19
N LYS A 136 8.75 -19.86 24.42
CA LYS A 136 9.98 -20.62 24.70
C LYS A 136 11.26 -19.82 24.45
N LEU A 137 11.22 -18.83 23.56
CA LEU A 137 12.36 -17.97 23.24
C LEU A 137 12.57 -16.86 24.27
N MET A 138 11.54 -16.54 25.06
CA MET A 138 11.56 -15.48 26.08
C MET A 138 12.00 -15.97 27.46
N LYS A 139 12.31 -17.25 27.61
CA LYS A 139 12.81 -17.87 28.86
C LYS A 139 14.33 -18.02 28.81
#